data_f320c1a74a8f250d41d0e059f1c30ecc
#
_entry.id   f320c1a74a8f250d41d0e059f1c30ecc
#
_cell.length_a   1.000
_cell.length_b   1.000
_cell.length_c   1.000
_cell.angle_alpha   90.00
_cell.angle_beta   90.00
_cell.angle_gamma   90.00
#
_symmetry.space_group_name_H-M   'P 1'
#
loop_
_entity.id
_entity.type
_entity.pdbx_description
1 polymer ?
#
loop_
_entity_poly.entity_id
_entity_poly.type
_entity_poly.pdbx_seq_one_letter_code
_entity_poly.pdbx_strand_id
1 'polypeptide(L)'
;MSIKVYNPTTNARRGMSVTDYSGLSKVAPEKSLLRPLKKNSGRNNYGRITVRHHGGGNRRKYRVIDFKRTKFDVSATVKTLEYDPNRSAHIALIEYEDGVKSYILAPVGLKVGDKVEAGPTADIKPGNALPLTNIPVGTFIHNVELYPGKGGQLARAAGNAAQLMAKEGVYALLRLPSGELRNVPVNCMATVGQVGNTDHENVKIGKAGRTRHLGIRPTVRGSVMNPNDHPHGGGEGKSPIGRPGPVTPWGKPALGYKTRKKKKQSDKLIVKRINGK
;
A
#
# COMPACT_ATOMS: atom_id res chain seq x y z
N MET A 1 1.38 -16.82 -5.07
CA MET A 1 2.19 -17.23 -3.91
C MET A 1 1.26 -17.92 -2.94
N SER A 2 1.70 -18.97 -2.25
CA SER A 2 0.87 -19.70 -1.31
C SER A 2 1.01 -19.15 0.12
N ILE A 3 0.01 -19.41 0.95
CA ILE A 3 0.05 -19.12 2.39
C ILE A 3 0.49 -20.39 3.12
N LYS A 4 1.52 -20.27 3.95
CA LYS A 4 1.92 -21.34 4.86
C LYS A 4 1.15 -21.21 6.17
N VAL A 5 0.34 -22.22 6.48
CA VAL A 5 -0.40 -22.33 7.73
C VAL A 5 0.44 -23.15 8.71
N TYR A 6 0.47 -22.74 9.98
CA TYR A 6 1.18 -23.47 11.03
C TYR A 6 0.29 -24.54 11.68
N ASN A 7 0.89 -25.64 12.09
CA ASN A 7 0.23 -26.64 12.91
C ASN A 7 -0.20 -26.06 14.27
N PRO A 8 -1.36 -26.44 14.82
CA PRO A 8 -1.93 -25.87 16.04
C PRO A 8 -1.24 -26.42 17.30
N THR A 9 0.08 -26.33 17.41
CA THR A 9 0.87 -26.82 18.55
C THR A 9 0.74 -25.94 19.80
N THR A 10 0.33 -24.67 19.63
CA THR A 10 0.05 -23.71 20.71
C THR A 10 -1.14 -22.83 20.35
N ASN A 11 -1.74 -22.14 21.34
CA ASN A 11 -2.86 -21.22 21.09
C ASN A 11 -2.50 -20.14 20.06
N ALA A 12 -1.27 -19.62 20.09
CA ALA A 12 -0.80 -18.62 19.13
C ALA A 12 -0.67 -19.20 17.71
N ARG A 13 -0.16 -20.45 17.58
CA ARG A 13 0.03 -21.09 16.28
C ARG A 13 -1.27 -21.57 15.64
N ARG A 14 -2.30 -21.88 16.43
CA ARG A 14 -3.61 -22.32 15.91
C ARG A 14 -4.22 -21.38 14.88
N GLY A 15 -4.05 -20.09 15.05
CA GLY A 15 -4.59 -19.07 14.14
C GLY A 15 -3.52 -18.31 13.36
N MET A 16 -2.30 -18.84 13.24
CA MET A 16 -1.19 -18.12 12.60
C MET A 16 -0.88 -18.67 11.21
N SER A 17 -0.72 -17.77 10.27
CA SER A 17 -0.20 -18.06 8.94
C SER A 17 0.87 -17.04 8.52
N VAL A 18 1.64 -17.36 7.50
CA VAL A 18 2.64 -16.48 6.90
C VAL A 18 2.61 -16.61 5.38
N THR A 19 3.05 -15.59 4.69
CA THR A 19 3.30 -15.67 3.25
C THR A 19 4.45 -16.65 2.98
N ASP A 20 4.33 -17.48 1.98
CA ASP A 20 5.43 -18.30 1.50
C ASP A 20 6.39 -17.45 0.67
N TYR A 21 7.64 -17.43 1.09
CA TYR A 21 8.70 -16.67 0.41
C TYR A 21 9.58 -17.55 -0.49
N SER A 22 9.18 -18.79 -0.77
CA SER A 22 9.96 -19.74 -1.60
C SER A 22 10.22 -19.21 -3.01
N GLY A 23 9.30 -18.44 -3.56
CA GLY A 23 9.43 -17.80 -4.88
C GLY A 23 10.27 -16.51 -4.91
N LEU A 24 10.83 -16.08 -3.78
CA LEU A 24 11.69 -14.90 -3.72
C LEU A 24 13.16 -15.27 -3.72
N SER A 25 13.97 -14.39 -4.29
CA SER A 25 15.43 -14.54 -4.32
C SER A 25 16.01 -14.40 -2.91
N LYS A 26 16.85 -15.36 -2.49
CA LYS A 26 17.53 -15.34 -1.19
C LYS A 26 18.82 -14.50 -1.25
N VAL A 27 18.68 -13.22 -1.51
CA VAL A 27 19.81 -12.28 -1.66
C VAL A 27 19.70 -11.12 -0.68
N ALA A 28 20.85 -10.52 -0.37
CA ALA A 28 20.87 -9.27 0.39
C ALA A 28 20.41 -8.10 -0.51
N PRO A 29 19.69 -7.11 0.03
CA PRO A 29 19.23 -5.96 -0.77
C PRO A 29 20.41 -5.12 -1.26
N GLU A 30 20.25 -4.50 -2.42
CA GLU A 30 21.26 -3.62 -3.03
C GLU A 30 21.59 -2.44 -2.10
N LYS A 31 22.86 -2.33 -1.70
CA LYS A 31 23.29 -1.37 -0.68
C LYS A 31 23.14 0.09 -1.12
N SER A 32 23.38 0.38 -2.38
CA SER A 32 23.27 1.73 -2.97
C SER A 32 21.84 2.29 -2.90
N LEU A 33 20.84 1.40 -2.93
CA LEU A 33 19.42 1.72 -2.90
C LEU A 33 18.80 1.68 -1.48
N LEU A 34 19.61 1.52 -0.44
CA LEU A 34 19.15 1.55 0.95
C LEU A 34 19.33 2.92 1.58
N ARG A 35 18.33 3.34 2.33
CA ARG A 35 18.36 4.59 3.14
C ARG A 35 17.95 4.32 4.58
N PRO A 36 18.47 5.09 5.55
CA PRO A 36 17.99 5.05 6.92
C PRO A 36 16.51 5.40 7.01
N LEU A 37 15.77 4.71 7.86
CA LEU A 37 14.37 5.00 8.14
C LEU A 37 14.23 5.48 9.58
N LYS A 38 14.01 6.78 9.77
CA LYS A 38 13.69 7.35 11.09
C LYS A 38 12.28 6.92 11.52
N LYS A 39 12.14 6.51 12.78
CA LYS A 39 10.87 6.15 13.40
C LYS A 39 10.37 7.33 14.22
N ASN A 40 9.28 7.96 13.80
CA ASN A 40 8.68 9.09 14.53
C ASN A 40 7.70 8.63 15.62
N SER A 41 7.36 7.33 15.68
CA SER A 41 6.45 6.75 16.70
C SER A 41 5.14 7.52 16.89
N GLY A 42 4.54 7.98 15.78
CA GLY A 42 3.29 8.75 15.78
C GLY A 42 3.41 10.20 16.25
N ARG A 43 4.61 10.73 16.36
CA ARG A 43 4.86 12.13 16.77
C ARG A 43 4.99 13.06 15.58
N ASN A 44 4.51 14.29 15.73
CA ASN A 44 4.67 15.37 14.75
C ASN A 44 6.04 16.07 14.92
N ASN A 45 6.28 17.15 14.16
CA ASN A 45 7.49 17.99 14.22
C ASN A 45 7.71 18.67 15.59
N TYR A 46 6.65 18.88 16.40
CA TYR A 46 6.72 19.39 17.77
C TYR A 46 6.91 18.31 18.82
N GLY A 47 7.12 17.04 18.43
CA GLY A 47 7.28 15.91 19.35
C GLY A 47 5.97 15.43 20.00
N ARG A 48 4.82 16.01 19.68
CA ARG A 48 3.52 15.63 20.23
C ARG A 48 2.96 14.42 19.49
N ILE A 49 2.32 13.50 20.22
CA ILE A 49 1.68 12.32 19.64
C ILE A 49 0.39 12.74 18.93
N THR A 50 0.40 12.70 17.61
CA THR A 50 -0.78 12.97 16.76
C THR A 50 -1.43 11.70 16.24
N VAL A 51 -0.68 10.60 16.16
CA VAL A 51 -1.17 9.26 15.81
C VAL A 51 -0.80 8.31 16.93
N ARG A 52 -1.79 7.85 17.70
CA ARG A 52 -1.60 6.94 18.84
C ARG A 52 -1.24 5.53 18.37
N HIS A 53 -0.74 4.73 19.31
CA HIS A 53 -0.47 3.30 19.17
C HIS A 53 0.59 2.95 18.12
N HIS A 54 1.51 3.87 17.81
CA HIS A 54 2.69 3.63 16.99
C HIS A 54 3.97 3.65 17.81
N GLY A 55 4.92 2.77 17.46
CA GLY A 55 6.25 2.73 18.08
C GLY A 55 6.80 1.34 18.25
N GLY A 56 8.09 1.26 18.55
CA GLY A 56 8.82 -0.01 18.57
C GLY A 56 8.94 -0.65 17.18
N GLY A 57 8.76 -1.97 17.13
CA GLY A 57 8.85 -2.75 15.90
C GLY A 57 10.29 -3.04 15.46
N ASN A 58 10.43 -3.92 14.48
CA ASN A 58 11.72 -4.34 13.96
C ASN A 58 12.50 -3.17 13.33
N ARG A 59 13.83 -3.22 13.41
CA ARG A 59 14.70 -2.31 12.65
C ARG A 59 14.58 -2.64 11.17
N ARG A 60 14.42 -1.60 10.34
CA ARG A 60 14.33 -1.72 8.86
C ARG A 60 15.04 -0.56 8.21
N LYS A 61 15.56 -0.83 7.02
CA LYS A 61 16.06 0.20 6.11
C LYS A 61 15.01 0.43 5.02
N TYR A 62 14.88 1.66 4.56
CA TYR A 62 14.03 1.99 3.43
C TYR A 62 14.72 1.57 2.13
N ARG A 63 13.97 0.94 1.22
CA ARG A 63 14.40 0.66 -0.16
C ARG A 63 13.88 1.77 -1.05
N VAL A 64 14.78 2.39 -1.78
CA VAL A 64 14.43 3.43 -2.75
C VAL A 64 13.79 2.75 -3.95
N ILE A 65 12.49 3.00 -4.13
CA ILE A 65 11.74 2.44 -5.26
C ILE A 65 11.58 3.52 -6.32
N ASP A 66 11.79 3.15 -7.56
CA ASP A 66 11.52 4.02 -8.70
C ASP A 66 10.02 4.00 -9.03
N PHE A 67 9.29 4.96 -8.46
CA PHE A 67 7.87 5.16 -8.75
C PHE A 67 7.64 6.02 -10.00
N LYS A 68 8.69 6.64 -10.54
CA LYS A 68 8.58 7.56 -11.67
C LYS A 68 8.83 6.87 -13.00
N ARG A 69 9.75 5.88 -13.03
CA ARG A 69 10.13 5.17 -14.26
C ARG A 69 10.54 6.14 -15.37
N THR A 70 11.46 7.06 -15.05
CA THR A 70 11.88 8.15 -15.94
C THR A 70 12.90 7.75 -17.03
N LYS A 71 13.51 6.57 -16.93
CA LYS A 71 14.37 6.04 -18.00
C LYS A 71 13.48 5.45 -19.09
N PHE A 72 13.19 6.26 -20.10
CA PHE A 72 12.38 5.85 -21.24
C PHE A 72 13.23 5.14 -22.31
N ASP A 73 12.60 4.20 -22.99
CA ASP A 73 13.13 3.48 -24.16
C ASP A 73 14.46 2.74 -23.89
N VAL A 74 14.73 2.44 -22.62
CA VAL A 74 15.88 1.62 -22.18
C VAL A 74 15.38 0.34 -21.55
N SER A 75 15.79 -0.79 -22.12
CA SER A 75 15.42 -2.11 -21.61
C SER A 75 16.17 -2.38 -20.29
N ALA A 76 15.47 -3.00 -19.35
CA ALA A 76 16.04 -3.46 -18.07
C ALA A 76 15.67 -4.91 -17.83
N THR A 77 16.61 -5.68 -17.26
CA THR A 77 16.41 -7.08 -16.92
C THR A 77 16.12 -7.24 -15.43
N VAL A 78 15.13 -8.03 -15.08
CA VAL A 78 14.82 -8.39 -13.69
C VAL A 78 15.91 -9.33 -13.16
N LYS A 79 16.69 -8.86 -12.18
CA LYS A 79 17.76 -9.67 -11.55
C LYS A 79 17.26 -10.48 -10.37
N THR A 80 16.44 -9.88 -9.51
CA THR A 80 15.93 -10.53 -8.29
C THR A 80 14.52 -10.09 -7.96
N LEU A 81 13.78 -10.97 -7.29
CA LEU A 81 12.51 -10.66 -6.64
C LEU A 81 12.73 -10.69 -5.12
N GLU A 82 12.43 -9.59 -4.42
CA GLU A 82 12.80 -9.41 -3.03
C GLU A 82 11.61 -9.06 -2.12
N TYR A 83 11.75 -9.43 -0.85
CA TYR A 83 10.88 -8.98 0.21
C TYR A 83 11.25 -7.56 0.66
N ASP A 84 10.27 -6.66 0.77
CA ASP A 84 10.47 -5.34 1.38
C ASP A 84 9.66 -5.24 2.69
N PRO A 85 10.31 -5.02 3.85
CA PRO A 85 9.62 -4.88 5.13
C PRO A 85 8.83 -3.57 5.28
N ASN A 86 8.92 -2.64 4.31
CA ASN A 86 8.28 -1.33 4.37
C ASN A 86 6.93 -1.28 3.64
N ARG A 87 6.63 -2.32 2.87
CA ARG A 87 5.38 -2.41 2.10
C ARG A 87 4.84 -3.83 2.07
N SER A 88 3.58 -3.97 1.73
CA SER A 88 2.94 -5.28 1.54
C SER A 88 3.35 -5.96 0.23
N ALA A 89 3.63 -5.17 -0.82
CA ALA A 89 4.07 -5.65 -2.11
C ALA A 89 5.53 -6.14 -2.08
N HIS A 90 5.85 -7.16 -2.88
CA HIS A 90 7.23 -7.51 -3.20
C HIS A 90 7.81 -6.52 -4.21
N ILE A 91 9.13 -6.46 -4.27
CA ILE A 91 9.88 -5.59 -5.16
C ILE A 91 10.77 -6.42 -6.09
N ALA A 92 11.06 -5.88 -7.26
CA ALA A 92 11.99 -6.45 -8.20
C ALA A 92 13.20 -5.52 -8.36
N LEU A 93 14.40 -6.05 -8.24
CA LEU A 93 15.62 -5.36 -8.65
C LEU A 93 15.77 -5.53 -10.15
N ILE A 94 15.77 -4.43 -10.87
CA ILE A 94 16.05 -4.36 -12.30
C ILE A 94 17.41 -3.76 -12.54
N GLU A 95 18.08 -4.21 -13.59
CA GLU A 95 19.33 -3.66 -14.08
C GLU A 95 19.13 -3.25 -15.55
N TYR A 96 19.33 -1.97 -15.81
CA TYR A 96 19.29 -1.43 -17.15
C TYR A 96 20.53 -1.82 -17.96
N GLU A 97 20.47 -1.72 -19.28
CA GLU A 97 21.59 -2.04 -20.19
C GLU A 97 22.85 -1.23 -19.90
N ASP A 98 22.69 -0.02 -19.33
CA ASP A 98 23.79 0.83 -18.86
C ASP A 98 24.35 0.46 -17.48
N GLY A 99 23.93 -0.66 -16.89
CA GLY A 99 24.39 -1.14 -15.59
C GLY A 99 23.75 -0.46 -14.37
N VAL A 100 22.87 0.53 -14.56
CA VAL A 100 22.17 1.20 -13.46
C VAL A 100 21.12 0.27 -12.89
N LYS A 101 21.12 0.12 -11.55
CA LYS A 101 20.16 -0.69 -10.84
C LYS A 101 19.05 0.15 -10.24
N SER A 102 17.83 -0.39 -10.23
CA SER A 102 16.67 0.25 -9.63
C SER A 102 15.71 -0.78 -9.04
N TYR A 103 14.94 -0.40 -8.00
CA TYR A 103 13.83 -1.21 -7.51
C TYR A 103 12.52 -0.75 -8.11
N ILE A 104 11.70 -1.69 -8.53
CA ILE A 104 10.31 -1.48 -8.95
C ILE A 104 9.36 -2.35 -8.12
N LEU A 105 8.05 -2.05 -8.15
CA LEU A 105 7.05 -2.97 -7.63
C LEU A 105 6.98 -4.20 -8.52
N ALA A 106 6.94 -5.38 -7.91
CA ALA A 106 6.82 -6.63 -8.65
C ALA A 106 5.35 -6.93 -8.95
N PRO A 107 4.91 -6.91 -10.23
CA PRO A 107 3.58 -7.33 -10.61
C PRO A 107 3.43 -8.86 -10.56
N VAL A 108 2.20 -9.32 -10.61
CA VAL A 108 1.88 -10.76 -10.76
C VAL A 108 2.46 -11.26 -12.06
N GLY A 109 3.11 -12.42 -12.01
CA GLY A 109 3.67 -13.11 -13.18
C GLY A 109 5.09 -12.71 -13.56
N LEU A 110 5.63 -11.62 -12.99
CA LEU A 110 7.02 -11.21 -13.26
C LEU A 110 8.01 -12.23 -12.69
N LYS A 111 8.99 -12.62 -13.50
CA LYS A 111 10.04 -13.60 -13.17
C LYS A 111 11.42 -12.99 -13.27
N VAL A 112 12.39 -13.63 -12.64
CA VAL A 112 13.81 -13.31 -12.81
C VAL A 112 14.22 -13.63 -14.27
N GLY A 113 14.90 -12.71 -14.91
CA GLY A 113 15.30 -12.77 -16.32
C GLY A 113 14.33 -12.05 -17.27
N ASP A 114 13.12 -11.71 -16.84
CA ASP A 114 12.19 -10.95 -17.69
C ASP A 114 12.75 -9.55 -18.00
N LYS A 115 12.44 -9.07 -19.19
CA LYS A 115 12.74 -7.68 -19.60
C LYS A 115 11.57 -6.77 -19.27
N VAL A 116 11.87 -5.56 -18.77
CA VAL A 116 10.90 -4.52 -18.48
C VAL A 116 11.39 -3.18 -19.03
N GLU A 117 10.46 -2.40 -19.53
CA GLU A 117 10.73 -1.12 -20.20
C GLU A 117 9.79 -0.03 -19.66
N ALA A 118 10.14 1.20 -19.92
CA ALA A 118 9.29 2.35 -19.65
C ALA A 118 9.35 3.30 -20.85
N GLY A 119 8.21 3.82 -21.26
CA GLY A 119 8.16 4.76 -22.37
C GLY A 119 6.85 4.65 -23.15
N PRO A 120 6.61 5.57 -24.07
CA PRO A 120 5.40 5.55 -24.89
C PRO A 120 5.37 4.39 -25.89
N THR A 121 6.52 3.86 -26.27
CA THR A 121 6.70 2.78 -27.26
C THR A 121 6.77 1.39 -26.63
N ALA A 122 6.81 1.29 -25.29
CA ALA A 122 6.93 0.03 -24.57
C ALA A 122 5.74 -0.91 -24.84
N ASP A 123 6.01 -2.21 -24.94
CA ASP A 123 4.99 -3.24 -25.08
C ASP A 123 4.02 -3.29 -23.88
N ILE A 124 2.78 -3.73 -24.14
CA ILE A 124 1.76 -3.90 -23.09
C ILE A 124 1.99 -5.22 -22.35
N LYS A 125 3.08 -5.30 -21.59
CA LYS A 125 3.47 -6.45 -20.78
C LYS A 125 3.49 -6.10 -19.29
N PRO A 126 3.19 -7.06 -18.38
CA PRO A 126 3.27 -6.81 -16.94
C PRO A 126 4.65 -6.31 -16.53
N GLY A 127 4.70 -5.17 -15.82
CA GLY A 127 5.94 -4.52 -15.39
C GLY A 127 6.40 -3.36 -16.26
N ASN A 128 5.91 -3.25 -17.50
CA ASN A 128 6.19 -2.11 -18.37
C ASN A 128 5.38 -0.90 -17.94
N ALA A 129 5.98 0.28 -18.04
CA ALA A 129 5.37 1.54 -17.66
C ALA A 129 5.12 2.42 -18.87
N LEU A 130 3.87 2.83 -19.08
CA LEU A 130 3.44 3.62 -20.22
C LEU A 130 2.57 4.80 -19.77
N PRO A 131 2.48 5.87 -20.58
CA PRO A 131 1.41 6.87 -20.46
C PRO A 131 0.04 6.20 -20.63
N LEU A 132 -0.97 6.65 -19.87
CA LEU A 132 -2.33 6.11 -19.96
C LEU A 132 -2.91 6.21 -21.37
N THR A 133 -2.45 7.17 -22.16
CA THR A 133 -2.83 7.32 -23.58
C THR A 133 -2.55 6.04 -24.36
N ASN A 134 -1.43 5.36 -24.12
CA ASN A 134 -0.94 4.22 -24.90
C ASN A 134 -1.40 2.87 -24.35
N ILE A 135 -2.05 2.84 -23.18
CA ILE A 135 -2.55 1.60 -22.56
C ILE A 135 -3.98 1.34 -23.07
N PRO A 136 -4.33 0.15 -23.56
CA PRO A 136 -5.71 -0.18 -23.98
C PRO A 136 -6.72 -0.07 -22.85
N VAL A 137 -7.94 0.31 -23.20
CA VAL A 137 -9.09 0.28 -22.29
C VAL A 137 -9.36 -1.16 -21.83
N GLY A 138 -9.76 -1.33 -20.57
CA GLY A 138 -9.97 -2.64 -19.94
C GLY A 138 -8.74 -3.20 -19.23
N THR A 139 -7.54 -2.68 -19.51
CA THR A 139 -6.29 -3.16 -18.93
C THR A 139 -6.22 -2.88 -17.42
N PHE A 140 -5.71 -3.86 -16.66
CA PHE A 140 -5.34 -3.67 -15.26
C PHE A 140 -3.96 -3.04 -15.16
N ILE A 141 -3.87 -2.00 -14.34
CA ILE A 141 -2.66 -1.18 -14.14
C ILE A 141 -2.41 -0.94 -12.65
N HIS A 142 -1.17 -0.67 -12.32
CA HIS A 142 -0.76 -0.29 -10.96
C HIS A 142 0.26 0.85 -11.00
N ASN A 143 0.68 1.33 -9.84
CA ASN A 143 1.66 2.42 -9.72
C ASN A 143 1.28 3.64 -10.58
N VAL A 144 0.01 4.04 -10.53
CA VAL A 144 -0.54 5.09 -11.38
C VAL A 144 -0.25 6.48 -10.80
N GLU A 145 0.20 7.39 -11.63
CA GLU A 145 0.38 8.79 -11.28
C GLU A 145 -0.95 9.53 -11.14
N LEU A 146 -0.97 10.56 -10.29
CA LEU A 146 -2.08 11.51 -10.19
C LEU A 146 -1.82 12.79 -11.00
N TYR A 147 -0.55 13.13 -11.18
CA TYR A 147 -0.07 14.25 -11.97
C TYR A 147 1.17 13.81 -12.74
N PRO A 148 1.32 14.20 -14.00
CA PRO A 148 2.46 13.80 -14.81
C PRO A 148 3.81 14.11 -14.14
N GLY A 149 4.73 13.14 -14.16
CA GLY A 149 6.10 13.27 -13.64
C GLY A 149 6.23 13.27 -12.11
N LYS A 150 5.13 13.17 -11.37
CA LYS A 150 5.16 13.14 -9.90
C LYS A 150 5.55 11.78 -9.34
N GLY A 151 5.40 10.74 -10.12
CA GLY A 151 5.58 9.35 -9.73
C GLY A 151 4.27 8.70 -9.27
N GLY A 152 4.19 7.37 -9.39
CA GLY A 152 3.01 6.59 -9.08
C GLY A 152 2.56 6.74 -7.64
N GLN A 153 1.27 6.95 -7.43
CA GLN A 153 0.65 7.15 -6.11
C GLN A 153 -0.50 6.20 -5.84
N LEU A 154 -1.21 5.74 -6.88
CA LEU A 154 -2.37 4.86 -6.77
C LEU A 154 -1.98 3.40 -7.03
N ALA A 155 -2.74 2.47 -6.44
CA ALA A 155 -2.62 1.02 -6.63
C ALA A 155 -1.18 0.49 -6.45
N ARG A 156 -0.57 0.67 -5.26
CA ARG A 156 0.80 0.25 -4.96
C ARG A 156 0.91 -0.84 -3.90
N ALA A 157 -0.19 -1.17 -3.22
CA ALA A 157 -0.20 -2.21 -2.21
C ALA A 157 -0.36 -3.61 -2.85
N ALA A 158 0.02 -4.65 -2.13
CA ALA A 158 -0.09 -6.03 -2.56
C ALA A 158 -1.50 -6.36 -3.06
N GLY A 159 -1.60 -7.08 -4.17
CA GLY A 159 -2.87 -7.50 -4.77
C GLY A 159 -3.71 -6.38 -5.38
N ASN A 160 -3.29 -5.13 -5.30
CA ASN A 160 -4.07 -4.02 -5.84
C ASN A 160 -3.79 -3.79 -7.33
N ALA A 161 -4.86 -3.47 -8.06
CA ALA A 161 -4.81 -2.96 -9.42
C ALA A 161 -5.92 -1.91 -9.60
N ALA A 162 -5.70 -0.95 -10.47
CA ALA A 162 -6.74 -0.10 -11.02
C ALA A 162 -7.08 -0.58 -12.43
N GLN A 163 -8.31 -0.40 -12.88
CA GLN A 163 -8.71 -0.74 -14.24
C GLN A 163 -8.94 0.53 -15.04
N LEU A 164 -8.36 0.60 -16.23
CA LEU A 164 -8.61 1.68 -17.18
C LEU A 164 -9.95 1.44 -17.87
N MET A 165 -10.95 2.27 -17.57
CA MET A 165 -12.33 2.08 -18.04
C MET A 165 -12.61 2.80 -19.35
N ALA A 166 -12.13 4.03 -19.50
CA ALA A 166 -12.33 4.86 -20.67
C ALA A 166 -11.23 5.93 -20.79
N LYS A 167 -11.13 6.53 -21.95
CA LYS A 167 -10.30 7.69 -22.25
C LYS A 167 -11.16 8.73 -22.94
N GLU A 168 -11.27 9.92 -22.34
CA GLU A 168 -12.13 11.01 -22.85
C GLU A 168 -11.34 12.33 -22.83
N GLY A 169 -11.00 12.82 -23.99
CA GLY A 169 -10.23 14.04 -24.15
C GLY A 169 -8.90 14.00 -23.37
N VAL A 170 -8.75 14.88 -22.39
CA VAL A 170 -7.52 14.98 -21.57
C VAL A 170 -7.50 14.07 -20.34
N TYR A 171 -8.55 13.29 -20.11
CA TYR A 171 -8.69 12.44 -18.94
C TYR A 171 -8.88 10.97 -19.30
N ALA A 172 -8.31 10.12 -18.46
CA ALA A 172 -8.58 8.69 -18.40
C ALA A 172 -9.43 8.37 -17.18
N LEU A 173 -10.50 7.62 -17.35
CA LEU A 173 -11.38 7.15 -16.28
C LEU A 173 -10.82 5.85 -15.69
N LEU A 174 -10.47 5.88 -14.42
CA LEU A 174 -9.93 4.74 -13.70
C LEU A 174 -10.91 4.24 -12.65
N ARG A 175 -11.11 2.92 -12.60
CA ARG A 175 -11.73 2.23 -11.48
C ARG A 175 -10.63 1.84 -10.50
N LEU A 176 -10.62 2.47 -9.32
CA LEU A 176 -9.63 2.24 -8.28
C LEU A 176 -9.92 0.94 -7.49
N PRO A 177 -8.94 0.37 -6.76
CA PRO A 177 -9.16 -0.82 -5.92
C PRO A 177 -10.29 -0.66 -4.91
N SER A 178 -10.54 0.57 -4.46
CA SER A 178 -11.66 0.90 -3.58
C SER A 178 -13.04 0.85 -4.26
N GLY A 179 -13.11 0.72 -5.60
CA GLY A 179 -14.34 0.85 -6.37
C GLY A 179 -14.70 2.29 -6.80
N GLU A 180 -13.95 3.31 -6.34
CA GLU A 180 -14.12 4.69 -6.78
C GLU A 180 -13.75 4.84 -8.25
N LEU A 181 -14.60 5.53 -9.01
CA LEU A 181 -14.32 5.96 -10.38
C LEU A 181 -13.74 7.37 -10.36
N ARG A 182 -12.54 7.52 -10.92
CA ARG A 182 -11.79 8.75 -10.88
C ARG A 182 -11.12 9.08 -12.20
N ASN A 183 -11.20 10.34 -12.58
CA ASN A 183 -10.48 10.89 -13.71
C ASN A 183 -9.00 11.20 -13.34
N VAL A 184 -8.10 10.84 -14.23
CA VAL A 184 -6.66 11.10 -14.14
C VAL A 184 -6.20 11.62 -15.50
N PRO A 185 -5.30 12.60 -15.59
CA PRO A 185 -4.78 13.07 -16.88
C PRO A 185 -4.18 11.93 -17.71
N VAL A 186 -4.46 11.88 -19.01
CA VAL A 186 -4.01 10.79 -19.90
C VAL A 186 -2.49 10.70 -20.04
N ASN A 187 -1.77 11.80 -19.81
CA ASN A 187 -0.31 11.86 -19.84
C ASN A 187 0.35 11.28 -18.57
N CYS A 188 -0.43 10.87 -17.57
CA CYS A 188 0.10 10.22 -16.37
C CYS A 188 0.63 8.83 -16.70
N MET A 189 1.79 8.49 -16.12
CA MET A 189 2.38 7.16 -16.25
C MET A 189 1.64 6.14 -15.37
N ALA A 190 1.57 4.92 -15.86
CA ALA A 190 1.08 3.76 -15.11
C ALA A 190 1.88 2.52 -15.51
N THR A 191 1.96 1.55 -14.62
CA THR A 191 2.61 0.26 -14.89
C THR A 191 1.54 -0.80 -15.18
N VAL A 192 1.73 -1.57 -16.24
CA VAL A 192 0.79 -2.63 -16.65
C VAL A 192 0.80 -3.79 -15.65
N GLY A 193 -0.37 -4.36 -15.38
CA GLY A 193 -0.56 -5.53 -14.53
C GLY A 193 -1.03 -5.19 -13.11
N GLN A 194 -1.26 -6.25 -12.32
CA GLN A 194 -1.64 -6.20 -10.91
C GLN A 194 -0.41 -6.34 -10.03
N VAL A 195 -0.35 -5.65 -8.89
CA VAL A 195 0.72 -5.82 -7.90
C VAL A 195 0.72 -7.25 -7.34
N GLY A 196 1.90 -7.84 -7.24
CA GLY A 196 2.09 -9.20 -6.70
C GLY A 196 1.73 -9.34 -5.23
N ASN A 197 1.98 -10.55 -4.66
CA ASN A 197 1.66 -10.90 -3.27
C ASN A 197 0.16 -10.79 -2.94
N THR A 198 -0.70 -11.27 -3.84
CA THR A 198 -2.17 -11.17 -3.76
C THR A 198 -2.75 -11.76 -2.46
N ASP A 199 -2.11 -12.77 -1.88
CA ASP A 199 -2.57 -13.43 -0.66
C ASP A 199 -2.20 -12.70 0.64
N HIS A 200 -1.58 -11.51 0.56
CA HIS A 200 -1.11 -10.78 1.73
C HIS A 200 -2.24 -10.48 2.75
N GLU A 201 -3.43 -10.16 2.29
CA GLU A 201 -4.59 -9.85 3.14
C GLU A 201 -5.12 -11.07 3.91
N ASN A 202 -4.90 -12.28 3.36
CA ASN A 202 -5.36 -13.53 3.95
C ASN A 202 -4.45 -14.04 5.09
N VAL A 203 -3.30 -13.37 5.33
CA VAL A 203 -2.33 -13.75 6.36
C VAL A 203 -2.85 -13.40 7.75
N LYS A 204 -2.94 -14.42 8.62
CA LYS A 204 -3.34 -14.26 10.02
C LYS A 204 -2.11 -14.08 10.91
N ILE A 205 -2.08 -13.00 11.68
CA ILE A 205 -0.94 -12.64 12.54
C ILE A 205 -0.78 -13.65 13.69
N GLY A 206 -1.87 -14.10 14.30
CA GLY A 206 -1.95 -15.14 15.31
C GLY A 206 -1.55 -14.75 16.73
N LYS A 207 -0.65 -13.77 16.93
CA LYS A 207 -0.21 -13.34 18.28
C LYS A 207 0.11 -11.85 18.36
N ALA A 208 -0.11 -11.29 19.57
CA ALA A 208 0.15 -9.87 19.86
C ALA A 208 1.61 -9.46 19.65
N GLY A 209 2.58 -10.34 19.98
CA GLY A 209 4.01 -10.06 19.76
C GLY A 209 4.37 -9.80 18.30
N ARG A 210 3.70 -10.46 17.35
CA ARG A 210 3.91 -10.21 15.93
C ARG A 210 3.37 -8.84 15.50
N THR A 211 2.24 -8.42 16.07
CA THR A 211 1.73 -7.04 15.90
C THR A 211 2.71 -6.01 16.47
N ARG A 212 3.32 -6.31 17.63
CA ARG A 212 4.37 -5.46 18.21
C ARG A 212 5.59 -5.32 17.31
N HIS A 213 6.02 -6.40 16.65
CA HIS A 213 7.13 -6.37 15.68
C HIS A 213 6.82 -5.49 14.47
N LEU A 214 5.55 -5.33 14.09
CA LEU A 214 5.11 -4.41 13.04
C LEU A 214 5.16 -2.93 13.46
N GLY A 215 5.38 -2.65 14.76
CA GLY A 215 5.42 -1.29 15.29
C GLY A 215 4.09 -0.78 15.79
N ILE A 216 3.11 -1.65 15.95
CA ILE A 216 1.79 -1.34 16.51
C ILE A 216 1.82 -1.60 18.01
N ARG A 217 1.51 -0.58 18.81
CA ARG A 217 1.39 -0.68 20.26
C ARG A 217 0.00 -1.15 20.66
N PRO A 218 -0.17 -1.77 21.86
CA PRO A 218 -1.47 -2.16 22.34
C PRO A 218 -2.44 -0.98 22.44
N THR A 219 -3.71 -1.25 22.14
CA THR A 219 -4.79 -0.27 22.23
C THR A 219 -5.68 -0.63 23.42
N VAL A 220 -5.91 0.33 24.29
CA VAL A 220 -6.85 0.23 25.40
C VAL A 220 -8.19 0.81 24.94
N ARG A 221 -9.29 0.09 25.15
CA ARG A 221 -10.64 0.56 24.85
C ARG A 221 -11.08 1.63 25.86
N GLY A 222 -11.87 2.62 25.41
CA GLY A 222 -12.29 3.74 26.25
C GLY A 222 -13.12 3.35 27.47
N SER A 223 -13.90 2.26 27.40
CA SER A 223 -14.76 1.77 28.49
C SER A 223 -14.01 1.22 29.71
N VAL A 224 -12.69 1.02 29.63
CA VAL A 224 -11.86 0.59 30.79
C VAL A 224 -10.96 1.72 31.30
N MET A 225 -11.19 2.93 30.82
CA MET A 225 -10.51 4.14 31.29
C MET A 225 -11.34 4.86 32.34
N ASN A 226 -10.75 5.86 32.99
CA ASN A 226 -11.47 6.74 33.88
C ASN A 226 -12.35 7.75 33.13
N PRO A 227 -13.38 8.35 33.76
CA PRO A 227 -14.27 9.33 33.10
C PRO A 227 -13.55 10.56 32.53
N ASN A 228 -12.44 10.98 33.15
CA ASN A 228 -11.60 12.09 32.70
C ASN A 228 -10.76 11.75 31.48
N ASP A 229 -10.47 10.47 31.22
CA ASP A 229 -9.61 10.03 30.12
C ASP A 229 -10.39 9.73 28.83
N HIS A 230 -11.64 9.30 28.97
CA HIS A 230 -12.47 8.94 27.83
C HIS A 230 -13.96 9.14 28.12
N PRO A 231 -14.77 9.62 27.16
CA PRO A 231 -16.23 9.76 27.33
C PRO A 231 -16.99 8.46 27.63
N HIS A 232 -16.39 7.30 27.41
CA HIS A 232 -16.92 5.98 27.74
C HIS A 232 -16.37 5.43 29.07
N GLY A 233 -15.53 6.20 29.76
CA GLY A 233 -14.89 5.76 31.01
C GLY A 233 -15.82 5.81 32.19
N GLY A 234 -15.42 5.09 33.22
CA GLY A 234 -16.14 5.00 34.49
C GLY A 234 -17.15 3.87 34.57
N GLY A 235 -17.84 3.77 35.71
CA GLY A 235 -18.80 2.72 36.02
C GLY A 235 -18.17 1.50 36.67
N GLU A 236 -19.03 0.59 37.14
CA GLU A 236 -18.67 -0.65 37.82
C GLU A 236 -18.69 -1.82 36.83
N GLY A 237 -17.71 -2.72 36.94
CA GLY A 237 -17.63 -3.95 36.15
C GLY A 237 -17.55 -3.72 34.62
N LYS A 238 -18.41 -4.37 33.86
CA LYS A 238 -18.51 -4.23 32.38
C LYS A 238 -19.55 -3.18 32.02
N SER A 239 -19.28 -1.92 32.31
CA SER A 239 -20.19 -0.82 31.99
C SER A 239 -20.41 -0.67 30.48
N PRO A 240 -21.65 -0.37 30.06
CA PRO A 240 -21.96 -0.03 28.68
C PRO A 240 -21.38 1.35 28.29
N ILE A 241 -21.48 1.71 27.02
CA ILE A 241 -20.99 2.99 26.49
C ILE A 241 -21.75 4.17 27.13
N GLY A 242 -23.03 3.98 27.55
CA GLY A 242 -23.84 5.00 28.18
C GLY A 242 -24.21 6.19 27.28
N ARG A 243 -24.14 6.04 25.94
CA ARG A 243 -24.41 7.06 24.94
C ARG A 243 -25.16 6.45 23.75
N PRO A 244 -25.92 7.25 22.95
CA PRO A 244 -26.62 6.74 21.78
C PRO A 244 -25.71 6.03 20.76
N GLY A 245 -24.40 6.31 20.77
CA GLY A 245 -23.42 5.66 19.91
C GLY A 245 -21.99 5.85 20.41
N PRO A 246 -21.04 5.06 19.88
CA PRO A 246 -19.64 5.16 20.28
C PRO A 246 -19.04 6.50 19.85
N VAL A 247 -18.23 7.10 20.71
CA VAL A 247 -17.51 8.34 20.45
C VAL A 247 -16.00 8.17 20.60
N THR A 248 -15.27 9.09 19.98
CA THR A 248 -13.82 9.21 20.11
C THR A 248 -13.45 9.81 21.48
N PRO A 249 -12.16 9.77 21.91
CA PRO A 249 -11.72 10.46 23.13
C PRO A 249 -12.06 11.95 23.18
N TRP A 250 -12.28 12.58 22.05
CA TRP A 250 -12.66 13.99 21.92
C TRP A 250 -14.17 14.21 21.77
N GLY A 251 -14.99 13.18 22.03
CA GLY A 251 -16.46 13.27 22.01
C GLY A 251 -17.11 13.24 20.63
N LYS A 252 -16.36 13.12 19.55
CA LYS A 252 -16.93 13.02 18.19
C LYS A 252 -17.43 11.59 17.92
N PRO A 253 -18.52 11.41 17.14
CA PRO A 253 -18.96 10.08 16.72
C PRO A 253 -17.82 9.25 16.12
N ALA A 254 -17.63 8.01 16.59
CA ALA A 254 -16.56 7.12 16.13
C ALA A 254 -16.91 6.40 14.82
N LEU A 255 -18.19 6.14 14.58
CA LEU A 255 -18.72 5.43 13.41
C LEU A 255 -19.61 6.35 12.58
N GLY A 256 -19.57 6.18 11.26
CA GLY A 256 -20.46 6.87 10.33
C GLY A 256 -20.20 8.37 10.11
N TYR A 257 -19.31 8.99 10.86
CA TYR A 257 -19.01 10.41 10.71
C TYR A 257 -18.16 10.68 9.46
N LYS A 258 -18.69 11.50 8.55
CA LYS A 258 -18.01 11.89 7.30
C LYS A 258 -16.93 12.93 7.59
N THR A 259 -15.66 12.50 7.62
CA THR A 259 -14.51 13.37 7.95
C THR A 259 -13.90 14.09 6.74
N ARG A 260 -14.24 13.70 5.51
CA ARG A 260 -13.75 14.38 4.31
C ARG A 260 -14.30 15.80 4.26
N LYS A 261 -13.41 16.79 4.13
CA LYS A 261 -13.80 18.19 3.94
C LYS A 261 -14.61 18.34 2.65
N LYS A 262 -15.70 19.13 2.70
CA LYS A 262 -16.47 19.52 1.53
C LYS A 262 -15.64 20.45 0.62
N LYS A 263 -15.96 20.48 -0.68
CA LYS A 263 -15.33 21.37 -1.69
C LYS A 263 -13.81 21.18 -1.85
N LYS A 264 -13.29 19.94 -1.77
CA LYS A 264 -11.91 19.68 -2.17
C LYS A 264 -11.77 19.78 -3.68
N GLN A 265 -10.65 20.36 -4.18
CA GLN A 265 -10.35 20.40 -5.62
C GLN A 265 -10.41 19.03 -6.29
N SER A 266 -9.98 17.97 -5.57
CA SER A 266 -10.06 16.59 -6.07
C SER A 266 -11.47 16.06 -6.27
N ASP A 267 -12.53 16.75 -5.77
CA ASP A 267 -13.91 16.32 -5.97
C ASP A 267 -14.35 16.44 -7.43
N LYS A 268 -13.76 17.39 -8.19
CA LYS A 268 -14.00 17.55 -9.64
C LYS A 268 -13.53 16.35 -10.47
N LEU A 269 -12.56 15.59 -9.95
CA LEU A 269 -11.98 14.42 -10.63
C LEU A 269 -12.62 13.10 -10.20
N ILE A 270 -13.50 13.10 -9.21
CA ILE A 270 -14.20 11.88 -8.73
C ILE A 270 -15.57 11.81 -9.42
N VAL A 271 -15.73 10.82 -10.29
CA VAL A 271 -16.98 10.61 -11.03
C VAL A 271 -18.00 9.87 -10.17
N LYS A 272 -17.56 8.79 -9.48
CA LYS A 272 -18.43 7.99 -8.61
C LYS A 272 -17.66 7.51 -7.38
N ARG A 273 -18.23 7.69 -6.20
CA ARG A 273 -17.72 7.14 -4.93
C ARG A 273 -18.31 5.75 -4.67
N ILE A 274 -17.66 4.96 -3.79
CA ILE A 274 -18.10 3.60 -3.42
C ILE A 274 -19.56 3.59 -2.93
N ASN A 275 -19.92 4.54 -2.06
CA ASN A 275 -21.23 4.60 -1.40
C ASN A 275 -22.20 5.56 -2.10
N GLY A 276 -22.21 5.55 -3.39
CA GLY A 276 -23.25 6.17 -4.16
C GLY A 276 -23.01 7.58 -4.60
N LYS A 277 -23.79 8.25 -5.09
CA LYS A 277 -24.12 9.57 -5.62
C LYS A 277 -22.96 10.33 -6.20
#